data_66ad64cd97dc034b80900d0505121d6a
#
_entry.id   66ad64cd97dc034b80900d0505121d6a
#
_cell.length_a   1.000
_cell.length_b   1.000
_cell.length_c   1.000
_cell.angle_alpha   90.00
_cell.angle_beta   90.00
_cell.angle_gamma   90.00
#
_symmetry.space_group_name_H-M   'P 1'
#
loop_
_entity.id
_entity.type
_entity.pdbx_description
1 polymer ?
#
loop_
_entity_poly.entity_id
_entity_poly.type
_entity_poly.pdbx_seq_one_letter_code
_entity_poly.pdbx_strand_id
1 'polypeptide(L)'
;MYELVIKEQFDKSFSKIKDLKIKKQIWAKILELKTMAPIGKKLVGNPYWSIHIGKFRVIYVFHKHSSEIEIVDLLSRKHDYREI
;
A
#
# COMPACT_ATOMS: atom_id res chain seq x y z
N MET A 1 14.64 8.52 6.64
CA MET A 1 13.59 7.52 6.80
C MET A 1 12.23 8.18 6.73
N TYR A 2 11.31 7.57 6.00
CA TYR A 2 9.99 8.14 5.83
C TYR A 2 9.04 7.71 6.93
N GLU A 3 8.06 8.55 7.24
CA GLU A 3 7.06 8.25 8.24
C GLU A 3 5.84 7.61 7.57
N LEU A 4 5.33 6.55 8.18
CA LEU A 4 4.14 5.87 7.64
C LEU A 4 2.88 6.42 8.27
N VAL A 5 1.91 6.76 7.42
CA VAL A 5 0.58 7.17 7.85
C VAL A 5 -0.39 6.13 7.31
N ILE A 6 -1.02 5.36 8.20
CA ILE A 6 -1.93 4.29 7.81
C ILE A 6 -3.35 4.82 7.81
N LYS A 7 -3.99 4.81 6.65
CA LYS A 7 -5.35 5.33 6.54
C LYS A 7 -6.36 4.27 6.95
N GLU A 8 -7.53 4.74 7.38
CA GLU A 8 -8.58 3.88 7.89
C GLU A 8 -9.02 2.83 6.87
N GLN A 9 -9.12 3.21 5.60
CA GLN A 9 -9.54 2.28 4.57
C GLN A 9 -8.58 1.10 4.44
N PHE A 10 -7.28 1.36 4.55
CA PHE A 10 -6.30 0.29 4.55
C PHE A 10 -6.51 -0.65 5.74
N ASP A 11 -6.69 -0.08 6.92
CA ASP A 11 -6.89 -0.87 8.13
C ASP A 11 -8.11 -1.78 8.00
N LYS A 12 -9.20 -1.26 7.47
CA LYS A 12 -10.42 -2.04 7.28
C LYS A 12 -10.18 -3.22 6.33
N SER A 13 -9.52 -2.98 5.22
CA SER A 13 -9.26 -4.02 4.24
C SER A 13 -8.27 -5.04 4.78
N PHE A 14 -7.22 -4.57 5.45
CA PHE A 14 -6.18 -5.42 6.00
C PHE A 14 -6.74 -6.35 7.08
N SER A 15 -7.63 -5.84 7.92
CA SER A 15 -8.20 -6.62 9.02
C SER A 15 -9.07 -7.78 8.52
N LYS A 16 -9.56 -7.70 7.28
CA LYS A 16 -10.38 -8.77 6.71
C LYS A 16 -9.57 -9.95 6.22
N ILE A 17 -8.26 -9.80 6.08
CA ILE A 17 -7.41 -10.89 5.63
C ILE A 17 -7.21 -11.87 6.78
N LYS A 18 -7.54 -13.14 6.54
CA LYS A 18 -7.42 -14.18 7.56
C LYS A 18 -6.10 -14.94 7.50
N ASP A 19 -5.42 -14.89 6.35
CA ASP A 19 -4.16 -15.57 6.15
C ASP A 19 -3.02 -14.77 6.77
N LEU A 20 -2.49 -15.25 7.88
CA LEU A 20 -1.43 -14.55 8.60
C LEU A 20 -0.14 -14.43 7.79
N LYS A 21 0.14 -15.41 6.95
CA LYS A 21 1.34 -15.38 6.11
C LYS A 21 1.27 -14.22 5.13
N ILE A 22 0.12 -14.04 4.51
CA ILE A 22 -0.10 -12.92 3.57
C ILE A 22 -0.03 -11.59 4.32
N LYS A 23 -0.63 -11.51 5.50
CA LYS A 23 -0.57 -10.27 6.29
C LYS A 23 0.85 -9.89 6.63
N LYS A 24 1.68 -10.86 6.96
CA LYS A 24 3.10 -10.60 7.25
C LYS A 24 3.85 -10.12 6.02
N GLN A 25 3.56 -10.70 4.86
CA GLN A 25 4.21 -10.29 3.61
C GLN A 25 3.83 -8.85 3.25
N ILE A 26 2.56 -8.51 3.40
CA ILE A 26 2.08 -7.16 3.12
C ILE A 26 2.74 -6.16 4.05
N TRP A 27 2.75 -6.47 5.33
CA TRP A 27 3.33 -5.56 6.33
C TRP A 27 4.83 -5.38 6.13
N ALA A 28 5.54 -6.46 5.81
CA ALA A 28 6.97 -6.39 5.55
C ALA A 28 7.28 -5.44 4.38
N LYS A 29 6.46 -5.50 3.34
CA LYS A 29 6.64 -4.63 2.18
C LYS A 29 6.38 -3.17 2.53
N ILE A 30 5.36 -2.92 3.36
CA ILE A 30 5.06 -1.57 3.83
C ILE A 30 6.23 -1.02 4.65
N LEU A 31 6.82 -1.85 5.50
CA LEU A 31 7.97 -1.42 6.30
C LEU A 31 9.20 -1.09 5.44
N GLU A 32 9.37 -1.79 4.31
CA GLU A 32 10.46 -1.46 3.39
C GLU A 32 10.33 -0.05 2.84
N LEU A 33 9.11 0.46 2.73
CA LEU A 33 8.91 1.81 2.20
C LEU A 33 9.56 2.88 3.07
N LYS A 34 9.74 2.61 4.35
CA LYS A 34 10.34 3.59 5.25
C LYS A 34 11.75 3.99 4.83
N THR A 35 12.47 3.09 4.18
CA THR A 35 13.84 3.35 3.75
C THR A 35 14.04 3.30 2.25
N MET A 36 13.13 2.67 1.52
CA MET A 36 13.33 2.37 0.10
C MET A 36 12.27 2.98 -0.82
N ALA A 37 11.40 3.83 -0.32
CA ALA A 37 10.36 4.43 -1.16
C ALA A 37 10.98 5.32 -2.24
N PRO A 38 10.36 5.39 -3.42
CA PRO A 38 9.14 4.66 -3.78
C PRO A 38 9.45 3.27 -4.32
N ILE A 39 8.54 2.33 -4.06
CA ILE A 39 8.60 0.97 -4.56
C ILE A 39 7.32 0.70 -5.33
N GLY A 40 7.42 -0.11 -6.37
CA GLY A 40 6.25 -0.48 -7.15
C GLY A 40 6.06 0.41 -8.35
N LYS A 41 4.82 0.55 -8.79
CA LYS A 41 4.50 1.26 -10.02
C LYS A 41 3.63 2.48 -9.73
N LYS A 42 4.03 3.62 -10.29
CA LYS A 42 3.21 4.83 -10.18
C LYS A 42 2.06 4.74 -11.17
N LEU A 43 0.85 5.04 -10.72
CA LEU A 43 -0.32 5.02 -11.57
C LEU A 43 -0.42 6.29 -12.38
N VAL A 44 -0.84 6.14 -13.64
CA VAL A 44 -0.93 7.26 -14.56
C VAL A 44 -2.13 8.15 -14.20
N GLY A 45 -1.90 9.46 -14.19
CA GLY A 45 -2.97 10.43 -14.01
C GLY A 45 -3.40 10.68 -12.57
N ASN A 46 -2.67 10.15 -11.60
CA ASN A 46 -2.97 10.39 -10.18
C ASN A 46 -1.70 10.24 -9.35
N PRO A 47 -1.74 10.59 -8.05
CA PRO A 47 -0.56 10.52 -7.20
C PRO A 47 -0.29 9.15 -6.59
N TYR A 48 -1.05 8.14 -6.94
CA TYR A 48 -0.96 6.84 -6.28
C TYR A 48 0.14 5.97 -6.83
N TRP A 49 0.74 5.19 -5.93
CA TRP A 49 1.67 4.12 -6.24
C TRP A 49 1.04 2.80 -5.86
N SER A 50 1.43 1.74 -6.53
CA SER A 50 0.85 0.42 -6.34
C SER A 50 1.96 -0.61 -6.17
N ILE A 51 1.86 -1.43 -5.10
CA ILE A 51 2.77 -2.54 -4.87
C ILE A 51 1.99 -3.85 -4.95
N HIS A 52 2.45 -4.75 -5.80
CA HIS A 52 1.84 -6.07 -5.96
C HIS A 52 2.38 -7.05 -4.91
N ILE A 53 1.50 -7.70 -4.17
CA ILE A 53 1.88 -8.73 -3.20
C ILE A 53 0.88 -9.87 -3.35
N GLY A 54 1.28 -10.93 -4.06
CA GLY A 54 0.37 -12.02 -4.37
C GLY A 54 -0.83 -11.52 -5.14
N LYS A 55 -2.03 -11.79 -4.65
CA LYS A 55 -3.27 -11.32 -5.27
C LYS A 55 -3.75 -9.98 -4.72
N PHE A 56 -2.92 -9.34 -3.91
CA PHE A 56 -3.26 -8.05 -3.32
C PHE A 56 -2.41 -6.94 -3.91
N ARG A 57 -2.89 -5.71 -3.72
CA ARG A 57 -2.19 -4.53 -4.17
C ARG A 57 -2.31 -3.46 -3.10
N VAL A 58 -1.16 -2.97 -2.62
CA VAL A 58 -1.13 -1.87 -1.66
C VAL A 58 -1.06 -0.57 -2.43
N ILE A 59 -1.97 0.35 -2.11
CA ILE A 59 -2.02 1.67 -2.73
C ILE A 59 -1.51 2.69 -1.74
N TYR A 60 -0.56 3.51 -2.16
CA TYR A 60 -0.01 4.54 -1.27
C TYR A 60 0.33 5.82 -2.04
N VAL A 61 0.48 6.91 -1.30
CA VAL A 61 0.94 8.18 -1.84
C VAL A 61 2.27 8.50 -1.19
N PHE A 62 3.23 8.88 -2.02
CA PHE A 62 4.57 9.21 -1.57
C PHE A 62 4.71 10.73 -1.51
N HIS A 63 4.76 11.27 -0.30
CA HIS A 63 4.91 12.72 -0.08
C HIS A 63 6.37 13.04 0.17
N LYS A 64 7.10 13.26 -0.91
CA LYS A 64 8.54 13.44 -0.85
C LYS A 64 8.93 14.66 0.02
N HIS A 65 8.19 15.74 -0.11
CA HIS A 65 8.54 16.97 0.60
C HIS A 65 8.35 16.89 2.11
N SER A 66 7.34 16.16 2.56
CA SER A 66 7.08 15.99 3.98
C SER A 66 7.68 14.72 4.54
N SER A 67 8.34 13.93 3.71
CA SER A 67 8.94 12.64 4.10
C SER A 67 7.90 11.69 4.68
N GLU A 68 6.71 11.69 4.12
CA GLU A 68 5.62 10.81 4.56
C GLU A 68 5.19 9.86 3.47
N ILE A 69 4.75 8.66 3.89
CA ILE A 69 4.15 7.69 3.01
C ILE A 69 2.76 7.39 3.56
N GLU A 70 1.76 7.73 2.78
CA GLU A 70 0.38 7.55 3.18
C GLU A 70 -0.14 6.25 2.59
N ILE A 71 -0.38 5.25 3.43
CA ILE A 71 -0.89 3.95 2.99
C ILE A 71 -2.40 4.05 2.92
N VAL A 72 -2.90 4.13 1.69
CA VAL A 72 -4.28 4.53 1.43
C VAL A 72 -5.25 3.35 1.45
N ASP A 73 -4.89 2.27 0.77
CA ASP A 73 -5.83 1.17 0.60
C ASP A 73 -5.10 -0.14 0.31
N LEU A 74 -5.86 -1.23 0.43
CA LEU A 74 -5.41 -2.56 0.10
C LEU A 74 -6.49 -3.19 -0.77
N LEU A 75 -6.16 -3.48 -2.01
CA LEU A 75 -7.11 -3.99 -2.98
C LEU A 75 -6.82 -5.44 -3.29
N SER A 76 -7.90 -6.19 -3.57
CA SER A 76 -7.77 -7.55 -4.01
C SER A 76 -7.96 -7.59 -5.53
N ARG A 77 -7.23 -8.51 -6.18
CA ARG A 77 -7.31 -8.66 -7.63
C ARG A 77 -8.74 -8.84 -8.15
N LYS A 78 -9.60 -9.46 -7.37
CA LYS A 78 -10.94 -9.79 -7.81
C LYS A 78 -11.88 -8.60 -7.94
N HIS A 79 -11.66 -7.55 -7.15
CA HIS A 79 -12.73 -6.58 -6.96
C HIS A 79 -12.45 -5.17 -7.41
N ASP A 80 -11.23 -4.69 -7.29
CA ASP A 80 -11.11 -3.26 -7.10
C ASP A 80 -10.20 -2.50 -8.01
N TYR A 81 -9.48 -3.16 -8.89
CA TYR A 81 -8.51 -2.46 -9.72
C TYR A 81 -9.11 -1.35 -10.57
N ARG A 82 -10.37 -1.53 -10.95
CA ARG A 82 -11.03 -0.56 -11.83
C ARG A 82 -11.46 0.71 -11.13
N GLU A 83 -11.45 0.70 -9.83
CA GLU A 83 -11.92 1.84 -9.05
C GLU A 83 -10.82 2.83 -8.71
N ILE A 84 -9.63 2.53 -9.11
CA ILE A 84 -8.48 3.43 -8.94
C ILE A 84 -8.19 4.16 -10.26
#